data_d1f7f3199d4dc3f14b18c18ae7dc20be
#
_entry.id   d1f7f3199d4dc3f14b18c18ae7dc20be
#
_cell.length_a   1.000
_cell.length_b   1.000
_cell.length_c   1.000
_cell.angle_alpha   90.00
_cell.angle_beta   90.00
_cell.angle_gamma   90.00
#
_symmetry.space_group_name_H-M   'P 1'
#
loop_
_entity.id
_entity.type
_entity.pdbx_description
1 polymer ?
#
loop_
_entity_poly.entity_id
_entity_poly.type
_entity_poly.pdbx_seq_one_letter_code
_entity_poly.pdbx_strand_id
1 'polypeptide(L)'
;MRPPSRLSVRRTCPHERIGDRTVCADQGDGAEDEKPGRRRWRPSRWINYPRRGRRGVRRWLPSWRLLLLVAGTGAVVLAGWLAWFYRTTKVPEDLNAFATQQNNVYYWADGTEMARIGQTNRQEVPLDRVPQSVQWAVLAAENETFYSDPGISITGIGRAVYQMASGGDTQGGSTITQQYVKNIYLNQRQDMSRKLSEMVIAIKLDQRMSKQEILEGYLNTSWFGRGSYGIERAAAAYYGKDVSQLDPSEGALLAALLKGAGQFDPALSAENHQRAEDRWSWILDRMVKAGKLSAAERAKYTVFPEPRPQPKSAGLSGQIGYLVDMARTYVESHSDI
;
A
#
# COMPACT_ATOMS: atom_id res chain seq x y z
N MET A 1 2.37 56.42 -59.54
CA MET A 1 3.77 56.80 -59.22
C MET A 1 4.53 55.49 -58.88
N ARG A 2 5.44 55.09 -59.79
CA ARG A 2 6.32 53.92 -59.62
C ARG A 2 7.66 54.42 -59.11
N PRO A 3 8.33 53.72 -58.23
CA PRO A 3 9.70 54.08 -57.85
C PRO A 3 10.73 53.49 -58.85
N PRO A 4 11.94 54.10 -58.95
CA PRO A 4 12.85 53.85 -60.07
C PRO A 4 13.73 52.59 -59.81
N SER A 5 14.15 52.05 -60.98
CA SER A 5 15.04 50.94 -61.20
C SER A 5 16.49 51.17 -60.69
N ARG A 6 17.12 50.20 -60.03
CA ARG A 6 18.55 50.24 -59.75
C ARG A 6 19.40 49.87 -60.94
N LEU A 7 20.28 50.80 -61.32
CA LEU A 7 21.33 50.65 -62.32
C LEU A 7 22.37 49.63 -61.84
N SER A 8 22.67 48.62 -62.68
CA SER A 8 23.83 47.75 -62.55
C SER A 8 25.04 48.40 -63.20
N VAL A 9 26.05 48.72 -62.45
CA VAL A 9 27.32 49.23 -62.99
C VAL A 9 28.19 47.99 -63.38
N ARG A 10 28.34 47.79 -64.69
CA ARG A 10 29.34 46.93 -65.32
C ARG A 10 30.67 47.67 -65.28
N ARG A 11 31.67 47.13 -64.57
CA ARG A 11 33.05 47.55 -64.71
C ARG A 11 33.63 46.85 -65.90
N THR A 12 33.98 47.58 -66.93
CA THR A 12 34.79 47.16 -68.07
C THR A 12 36.24 47.29 -67.72
N CYS A 13 37.02 46.20 -67.87
CA CYS A 13 38.48 46.24 -67.85
C CYS A 13 39.01 46.68 -69.20
N PRO A 14 40.00 47.54 -69.25
CA PRO A 14 40.65 47.90 -70.52
C PRO A 14 41.60 46.82 -70.99
N HIS A 15 41.46 46.38 -72.23
CA HIS A 15 42.39 45.51 -72.91
C HIS A 15 43.56 46.37 -73.47
N GLU A 16 44.75 46.10 -73.02
CA GLU A 16 45.97 46.55 -73.68
C GLU A 16 46.69 45.31 -74.27
N ARG A 17 46.89 45.36 -75.64
CA ARG A 17 47.55 44.31 -76.38
C ARG A 17 49.03 44.66 -76.54
N ILE A 18 49.91 43.90 -75.97
CA ILE A 18 51.30 43.81 -76.45
C ILE A 18 51.77 42.37 -76.20
N GLY A 19 52.08 41.72 -77.33
CA GLY A 19 53.12 40.68 -77.54
C GLY A 19 53.13 39.45 -76.55
N ASP A 20 52.70 38.36 -77.12
CA ASP A 20 53.20 37.01 -76.97
C ASP A 20 53.64 36.47 -75.56
N ARG A 21 52.94 35.44 -75.16
CA ARG A 21 53.15 34.58 -73.97
C ARG A 21 52.57 35.06 -72.66
N THR A 22 51.37 34.64 -72.41
CA THR A 22 50.76 34.60 -71.06
C THR A 22 51.43 33.53 -70.25
N VAL A 23 52.25 33.93 -69.29
CA VAL A 23 52.68 33.08 -68.16
C VAL A 23 51.81 33.52 -67.01
N CYS A 24 50.85 32.72 -66.65
CA CYS A 24 50.17 32.86 -65.41
C CYS A 24 51.10 32.51 -64.28
N ALA A 25 51.45 33.49 -63.43
CA ALA A 25 52.17 33.23 -62.22
C ALA A 25 51.21 32.50 -61.27
N ASP A 26 51.57 31.29 -61.00
CA ASP A 26 50.95 30.46 -59.96
C ASP A 26 51.38 31.04 -58.59
N GLN A 27 50.50 31.85 -57.95
CA GLN A 27 50.64 32.19 -56.55
C GLN A 27 50.08 31.04 -55.75
N GLY A 28 50.98 30.22 -55.18
CA GLY A 28 50.69 29.17 -54.27
C GLY A 28 49.90 29.71 -53.05
N ASP A 29 48.61 29.46 -53.04
CA ASP A 29 47.78 29.58 -51.87
C ASP A 29 48.11 28.39 -50.98
N GLY A 30 48.72 28.71 -49.82
CA GLY A 30 48.94 27.76 -48.74
C GLY A 30 47.65 27.10 -48.37
N ALA A 31 47.57 25.79 -48.64
CA ALA A 31 46.53 24.95 -48.09
C ALA A 31 46.70 24.92 -46.59
N GLU A 32 45.99 25.82 -45.90
CA GLU A 32 45.73 25.65 -44.49
C GLU A 32 44.84 24.39 -44.32
N ASP A 33 45.44 23.35 -43.71
CA ASP A 33 44.78 22.15 -43.27
C ASP A 33 43.56 22.53 -42.41
N GLU A 34 42.40 22.57 -43.01
CA GLU A 34 41.09 22.75 -42.37
C GLU A 34 40.83 21.46 -41.57
N LYS A 35 41.31 21.42 -40.31
CA LYS A 35 40.98 20.38 -39.36
C LYS A 35 39.48 20.21 -39.34
N PRO A 36 38.93 18.96 -39.52
CA PRO A 36 37.49 18.74 -39.51
C PRO A 36 36.93 19.26 -38.19
N GLY A 37 36.18 20.34 -38.30
CA GLY A 37 35.58 21.03 -37.18
C GLY A 37 34.82 20.03 -36.31
N ARG A 38 35.30 19.75 -35.08
CA ARG A 38 34.55 19.05 -34.06
C ARG A 38 33.17 19.66 -34.00
N ARG A 39 32.15 18.92 -34.47
CA ARG A 39 30.73 19.33 -34.33
C ARG A 39 30.49 19.59 -32.85
N ARG A 40 30.60 20.83 -32.44
CA ARG A 40 30.19 21.29 -31.09
C ARG A 40 28.75 20.91 -30.93
N TRP A 41 28.50 19.95 -30.07
CA TRP A 41 27.17 19.56 -29.63
C TRP A 41 26.46 20.79 -29.09
N ARG A 42 25.50 21.36 -29.84
CA ARG A 42 24.75 22.54 -29.40
C ARG A 42 23.49 22.03 -28.70
N PRO A 43 23.42 22.05 -27.36
CA PRO A 43 22.28 21.57 -26.59
C PRO A 43 21.00 22.37 -26.93
N SER A 44 21.13 23.58 -27.45
CA SER A 44 20.02 24.44 -27.88
C SER A 44 19.12 23.84 -28.99
N ARG A 45 19.58 22.81 -29.73
CA ARG A 45 18.74 22.11 -30.71
C ARG A 45 17.74 21.13 -30.09
N TRP A 46 18.02 20.66 -28.88
CA TRP A 46 17.14 19.73 -28.16
C TRP A 46 16.10 20.48 -27.32
N ILE A 47 16.49 21.64 -26.77
CA ILE A 47 15.64 22.49 -25.95
C ILE A 47 15.23 23.70 -26.77
N ASN A 48 14.42 23.48 -27.81
CA ASN A 48 13.87 24.58 -28.61
C ASN A 48 12.62 25.15 -27.92
N TYR A 49 12.84 25.92 -26.82
CA TYR A 49 11.78 26.60 -26.11
C TYR A 49 12.21 28.01 -25.72
N PRO A 50 11.40 29.04 -26.03
CA PRO A 50 10.19 29.05 -26.89
C PRO A 50 10.50 28.73 -28.35
N ARG A 51 9.59 28.03 -29.05
CA ARG A 51 9.82 27.56 -30.44
C ARG A 51 10.10 28.68 -31.41
N ARG A 52 11.32 28.79 -31.93
CA ARG A 52 11.72 29.76 -32.95
C ARG A 52 11.01 29.43 -34.26
N GLY A 53 10.43 30.45 -34.91
CA GLY A 53 9.71 30.31 -36.18
C GLY A 53 8.19 30.08 -36.09
N ARG A 54 7.61 29.97 -34.89
CA ARG A 54 6.17 29.91 -34.67
C ARG A 54 5.65 31.21 -34.06
N ARG A 55 4.44 31.65 -34.45
CA ARG A 55 3.78 32.89 -33.96
C ARG A 55 2.63 32.54 -33.00
N GLY A 56 2.26 33.47 -32.11
CA GLY A 56 1.16 33.31 -31.14
C GLY A 56 1.40 32.25 -30.08
N VAL A 57 0.31 31.70 -29.52
CA VAL A 57 0.32 30.71 -28.42
C VAL A 57 1.13 29.45 -28.76
N ARG A 58 1.17 29.05 -30.03
CA ARG A 58 1.95 27.88 -30.49
C ARG A 58 3.46 28.01 -30.29
N ARG A 59 3.99 29.22 -30.04
CA ARG A 59 5.39 29.47 -29.70
C ARG A 59 5.72 28.93 -28.29
N TRP A 60 4.76 29.00 -27.40
CA TRP A 60 4.91 28.62 -25.96
C TRP A 60 4.54 27.17 -25.68
N LEU A 61 4.03 26.41 -26.66
CA LEU A 61 3.79 24.99 -26.48
C LEU A 61 5.12 24.24 -26.44
N PRO A 62 5.39 23.43 -25.40
CA PRO A 62 6.61 22.65 -25.29
C PRO A 62 6.74 21.67 -26.47
N SER A 63 7.98 21.43 -26.91
CA SER A 63 8.22 20.40 -27.92
C SER A 63 8.04 19.01 -27.30
N TRP A 64 7.61 18.02 -28.08
CA TRP A 64 7.53 16.64 -27.61
C TRP A 64 8.84 16.11 -27.03
N ARG A 65 9.99 16.58 -27.58
CA ARG A 65 11.34 16.26 -27.08
C ARG A 65 11.60 16.86 -25.71
N LEU A 66 11.17 18.09 -25.47
CA LEU A 66 11.26 18.73 -24.17
C LEU A 66 10.35 18.00 -23.16
N LEU A 67 9.13 17.63 -23.56
CA LEU A 67 8.23 16.85 -22.71
C LEU A 67 8.84 15.49 -22.34
N LEU A 68 9.43 14.78 -23.29
CA LEU A 68 10.14 13.52 -23.01
C LEU A 68 11.35 13.70 -22.09
N LEU A 69 12.13 14.78 -22.30
CA LEU A 69 13.28 15.08 -21.44
C LEU A 69 12.81 15.38 -20.00
N VAL A 70 11.81 16.22 -19.84
CA VAL A 70 11.24 16.57 -18.52
C VAL A 70 10.63 15.32 -17.86
N ALA A 71 9.86 14.54 -18.62
CA ALA A 71 9.29 13.29 -18.12
C ALA A 71 10.38 12.27 -17.73
N GLY A 72 11.41 12.11 -18.55
CA GLY A 72 12.54 11.23 -18.26
C GLY A 72 13.34 11.68 -17.05
N THR A 73 13.64 12.97 -16.96
CA THR A 73 14.34 13.51 -15.77
C THR A 73 13.47 13.36 -14.52
N GLY A 74 12.18 13.65 -14.63
CA GLY A 74 11.22 13.45 -13.53
C GLY A 74 11.15 11.98 -13.08
N ALA A 75 11.12 11.05 -14.04
CA ALA A 75 11.14 9.62 -13.74
C ALA A 75 12.43 9.18 -13.03
N VAL A 76 13.60 9.68 -13.46
CA VAL A 76 14.88 9.38 -12.80
C VAL A 76 14.94 9.93 -11.38
N VAL A 77 14.49 11.19 -11.20
CA VAL A 77 14.42 11.81 -9.86
C VAL A 77 13.48 11.04 -8.95
N LEU A 78 12.29 10.68 -9.46
CA LEU A 78 11.32 9.88 -8.71
C LEU A 78 11.88 8.49 -8.34
N ALA A 79 12.52 7.81 -9.27
CA ALA A 79 13.14 6.50 -9.03
C ALA A 79 14.27 6.61 -7.99
N GLY A 80 15.11 7.64 -8.08
CA GLY A 80 16.16 7.92 -7.10
C GLY A 80 15.60 8.19 -5.71
N TRP A 81 14.53 9.00 -5.62
CA TRP A 81 13.84 9.28 -4.37
C TRP A 81 13.19 8.02 -3.77
N LEU A 82 12.51 7.21 -4.58
CA LEU A 82 11.92 5.93 -4.13
C LEU A 82 13.00 4.96 -3.64
N ALA A 83 14.14 4.87 -4.35
CA ALA A 83 15.25 4.02 -3.93
C ALA A 83 15.89 4.49 -2.62
N TRP A 84 16.06 5.81 -2.46
CA TRP A 84 16.52 6.40 -1.20
C TRP A 84 15.52 6.15 -0.07
N PHE A 85 14.24 6.39 -0.30
CA PHE A 85 13.17 6.15 0.66
C PHE A 85 13.11 4.67 1.07
N TYR A 86 13.20 3.75 0.09
CA TYR A 86 13.26 2.32 0.36
C TYR A 86 14.46 1.97 1.26
N ARG A 87 15.65 2.50 0.99
CA ARG A 87 16.86 2.21 1.78
C ARG A 87 16.78 2.77 3.20
N THR A 88 16.25 3.97 3.37
CA THR A 88 16.19 4.67 4.65
C THR A 88 15.06 4.19 5.56
N THR A 89 13.98 3.63 5.00
CA THR A 89 12.88 3.07 5.79
C THR A 89 13.36 1.81 6.50
N LYS A 90 13.50 1.86 7.82
CA LYS A 90 13.88 0.71 8.65
C LYS A 90 12.67 -0.15 8.95
N VAL A 91 12.83 -1.48 8.90
CA VAL A 91 11.89 -2.44 9.51
C VAL A 91 12.28 -2.53 10.97
N PRO A 92 11.40 -2.26 11.91
CA PRO A 92 11.70 -2.44 13.34
C PRO A 92 12.13 -3.88 13.63
N GLU A 93 13.13 -4.02 14.50
CA GLU A 93 13.69 -5.34 14.83
C GLU A 93 12.74 -6.15 15.73
N ASP A 94 11.97 -5.45 16.56
CA ASP A 94 11.01 -6.04 17.48
C ASP A 94 9.61 -6.12 16.85
N LEU A 95 9.40 -7.10 15.97
CA LEU A 95 8.07 -7.41 15.39
C LEU A 95 7.03 -7.74 16.48
N ASN A 96 7.48 -8.17 17.64
CA ASN A 96 6.64 -8.65 18.73
C ASN A 96 6.52 -7.69 19.92
N ALA A 97 7.23 -6.55 19.95
CA ALA A 97 7.15 -5.64 21.09
C ALA A 97 5.73 -5.13 21.38
N PHE A 98 4.91 -5.00 20.34
CA PHE A 98 3.49 -4.68 20.47
C PHE A 98 2.63 -5.93 20.73
N ALA A 99 3.12 -7.11 20.33
CA ALA A 99 2.46 -8.39 20.54
C ALA A 99 2.60 -8.90 21.98
N THR A 100 3.66 -8.49 22.67
CA THR A 100 3.96 -8.92 24.06
C THR A 100 3.27 -8.11 25.15
N GLN A 101 2.48 -7.07 24.81
CA GLN A 101 1.65 -6.37 25.80
C GLN A 101 0.55 -7.31 26.29
N GLN A 102 0.84 -8.04 27.36
CA GLN A 102 -0.11 -8.95 28.00
C GLN A 102 -1.12 -8.18 28.84
N ASN A 103 -2.34 -8.72 28.93
CA ASN A 103 -3.35 -8.23 29.87
C ASN A 103 -3.17 -8.90 31.23
N ASN A 104 -3.29 -8.13 32.28
CA ASN A 104 -3.46 -8.67 33.62
C ASN A 104 -4.91 -9.14 33.80
N VAL A 105 -5.10 -10.43 34.02
CA VAL A 105 -6.42 -11.01 34.27
C VAL A 105 -6.53 -11.28 35.78
N TYR A 106 -7.54 -10.71 36.39
CA TYR A 106 -7.87 -10.91 37.80
C TYR A 106 -9.00 -11.92 37.88
N TYR A 107 -8.87 -12.89 38.75
CA TYR A 107 -9.85 -13.95 38.99
C TYR A 107 -10.42 -13.87 40.39
N TRP A 108 -11.68 -14.23 40.54
CA TRP A 108 -12.27 -14.52 41.85
C TRP A 108 -11.66 -15.80 42.42
N ALA A 109 -11.84 -16.03 43.72
CA ALA A 109 -11.35 -17.24 44.40
C ALA A 109 -11.95 -18.55 43.85
N ASP A 110 -13.10 -18.46 43.18
CA ASP A 110 -13.77 -19.56 42.48
C ASP A 110 -13.21 -19.83 41.06
N GLY A 111 -12.20 -19.07 40.62
CA GLY A 111 -11.59 -19.19 39.30
C GLY A 111 -12.34 -18.47 38.19
N THR A 112 -13.47 -17.78 38.47
CA THR A 112 -14.16 -16.97 37.49
C THR A 112 -13.42 -15.65 37.27
N GLU A 113 -13.43 -15.13 36.02
CA GLU A 113 -12.79 -13.86 35.67
C GLU A 113 -13.50 -12.69 36.36
N MET A 114 -12.78 -11.96 37.21
CA MET A 114 -13.27 -10.77 37.92
C MET A 114 -13.14 -9.52 37.05
N ALA A 115 -11.97 -9.33 36.48
CA ALA A 115 -11.65 -8.21 35.61
C ALA A 115 -10.41 -8.49 34.78
N ARG A 116 -10.27 -7.73 33.69
CA ARG A 116 -9.11 -7.77 32.81
C ARG A 116 -8.64 -6.35 32.56
N ILE A 117 -7.37 -6.08 32.87
CA ILE A 117 -6.73 -4.79 32.61
C ILE A 117 -5.57 -4.99 31.66
N GLY A 118 -5.55 -4.19 30.60
CA GLY A 118 -4.49 -4.16 29.59
C GLY A 118 -5.01 -3.51 28.32
N GLN A 119 -4.08 -3.03 27.50
CA GLN A 119 -4.43 -2.37 26.26
C GLN A 119 -4.85 -3.35 25.16
N THR A 120 -4.50 -4.64 25.30
CA THR A 120 -4.77 -5.65 24.26
C THR A 120 -5.13 -6.99 24.88
N ASN A 121 -6.40 -7.41 24.72
CA ASN A 121 -6.82 -8.78 25.01
C ASN A 121 -6.38 -9.70 23.87
N ARG A 122 -5.18 -10.25 23.93
CA ARG A 122 -4.56 -11.05 22.89
C ARG A 122 -4.15 -12.43 23.44
N GLN A 123 -4.37 -13.46 22.63
CA GLN A 123 -3.85 -14.80 22.84
C GLN A 123 -3.32 -15.28 21.49
N GLU A 124 -2.02 -15.49 21.41
CA GLU A 124 -1.38 -15.94 20.19
C GLU A 124 -1.61 -17.43 19.99
N VAL A 125 -1.86 -17.80 18.76
CA VAL A 125 -1.99 -19.21 18.35
C VAL A 125 -1.16 -19.43 17.08
N PRO A 126 -0.46 -20.57 16.98
CA PRO A 126 0.23 -20.94 15.76
C PRO A 126 -0.78 -21.20 14.62
N LEU A 127 -0.37 -20.93 13.38
CA LEU A 127 -1.25 -20.97 12.22
C LEU A 127 -1.87 -22.36 11.97
N ASP A 128 -1.17 -23.42 12.34
CA ASP A 128 -1.63 -24.81 12.19
C ASP A 128 -2.84 -25.15 13.09
N ARG A 129 -3.05 -24.39 14.18
CA ARG A 129 -4.26 -24.52 15.01
C ARG A 129 -5.47 -23.84 14.40
N VAL A 130 -5.28 -22.88 13.48
CA VAL A 130 -6.38 -22.20 12.79
C VAL A 130 -6.86 -23.08 11.64
N PRO A 131 -8.13 -23.53 11.62
CA PRO A 131 -8.64 -24.37 10.54
C PRO A 131 -8.36 -23.76 9.17
N GLN A 132 -7.95 -24.57 8.21
CA GLN A 132 -7.61 -24.10 6.88
C GLN A 132 -8.79 -23.38 6.18
N SER A 133 -10.00 -23.80 6.45
CA SER A 133 -11.22 -23.16 5.96
C SER A 133 -11.36 -21.71 6.48
N VAL A 134 -11.00 -21.47 7.75
CA VAL A 134 -11.00 -20.16 8.37
C VAL A 134 -9.91 -19.27 7.76
N GLN A 135 -8.70 -19.82 7.54
CA GLN A 135 -7.63 -19.11 6.83
C GLN A 135 -8.10 -18.69 5.44
N TRP A 136 -8.75 -19.58 4.69
CA TRP A 136 -9.27 -19.27 3.34
C TRP A 136 -10.42 -18.27 3.38
N ALA A 137 -11.26 -18.25 4.40
CA ALA A 137 -12.30 -17.24 4.56
C ALA A 137 -11.67 -15.83 4.70
N VAL A 138 -10.63 -15.70 5.51
CA VAL A 138 -9.88 -14.45 5.68
C VAL A 138 -9.20 -14.02 4.38
N LEU A 139 -8.55 -14.95 3.68
CA LEU A 139 -7.91 -14.67 2.39
C LEU A 139 -8.93 -14.26 1.32
N ALA A 140 -10.07 -14.93 1.25
CA ALA A 140 -11.15 -14.58 0.33
C ALA A 140 -11.77 -13.21 0.63
N ALA A 141 -11.83 -12.82 1.92
CA ALA A 141 -12.36 -11.55 2.36
C ALA A 141 -11.44 -10.37 2.06
N GLU A 142 -10.12 -10.53 2.28
CA GLU A 142 -9.15 -9.43 2.34
C GLU A 142 -8.13 -9.45 1.19
N ASN A 143 -7.60 -10.61 0.82
CA ASN A 143 -6.53 -10.70 -0.18
C ASN A 143 -6.44 -12.09 -0.82
N GLU A 144 -7.24 -12.36 -1.82
CA GLU A 144 -7.30 -13.66 -2.51
C GLU A 144 -5.95 -14.08 -3.14
N THR A 145 -5.16 -13.11 -3.59
CA THR A 145 -3.85 -13.30 -4.22
C THR A 145 -2.68 -13.29 -3.24
N PHE A 146 -2.94 -13.34 -1.93
CA PHE A 146 -1.94 -13.18 -0.86
C PHE A 146 -0.67 -14.01 -1.07
N TYR A 147 -0.80 -15.28 -1.42
CA TYR A 147 0.35 -16.17 -1.60
C TYR A 147 1.23 -15.85 -2.81
N SER A 148 0.69 -15.09 -3.78
CA SER A 148 1.41 -14.67 -4.98
C SER A 148 1.84 -13.20 -4.97
N ASP A 149 1.28 -12.38 -4.07
CA ASP A 149 1.59 -10.96 -3.99
C ASP A 149 2.97 -10.72 -3.33
N PRO A 150 3.81 -9.81 -3.85
CA PRO A 150 5.11 -9.46 -3.25
C PRO A 150 4.97 -8.44 -2.09
N GLY A 151 4.12 -8.69 -1.12
CA GLY A 151 3.81 -7.78 0.00
C GLY A 151 2.86 -6.63 -0.34
N ILE A 152 2.75 -6.25 -1.62
CA ILE A 152 1.82 -5.25 -2.14
C ILE A 152 1.06 -5.81 -3.35
N SER A 153 -0.16 -5.34 -3.58
CA SER A 153 -0.92 -5.71 -4.77
C SER A 153 -0.81 -4.62 -5.84
N ILE A 154 -0.07 -4.90 -6.92
CA ILE A 154 0.07 -3.97 -8.05
C ILE A 154 -1.29 -3.74 -8.72
N THR A 155 -2.09 -4.81 -8.86
CA THR A 155 -3.44 -4.74 -9.41
C THR A 155 -4.39 -3.96 -8.51
N GLY A 156 -4.24 -4.10 -7.18
CA GLY A 156 -4.98 -3.33 -6.18
C GLY A 156 -4.65 -1.84 -6.25
N ILE A 157 -3.37 -1.50 -6.39
CA ILE A 157 -2.92 -0.10 -6.56
C ILE A 157 -3.50 0.48 -7.87
N GLY A 158 -3.41 -0.25 -8.98
CA GLY A 158 -3.96 0.19 -10.28
C GLY A 158 -5.48 0.43 -10.20
N ARG A 159 -6.21 -0.46 -9.53
CA ARG A 159 -7.64 -0.31 -9.29
C ARG A 159 -7.95 0.91 -8.43
N ALA A 160 -7.21 1.14 -7.35
CA ALA A 160 -7.39 2.29 -6.46
C ALA A 160 -7.16 3.61 -7.21
N VAL A 161 -6.10 3.70 -8.04
CA VAL A 161 -5.83 4.86 -8.89
C VAL A 161 -6.95 5.11 -9.89
N TYR A 162 -7.45 4.05 -10.55
CA TYR A 162 -8.57 4.16 -11.48
C TYR A 162 -9.84 4.64 -10.80
N GLN A 163 -10.20 4.07 -9.64
CA GLN A 163 -11.38 4.48 -8.86
C GLN A 163 -11.27 5.93 -8.38
N MET A 164 -10.09 6.35 -7.90
CA MET A 164 -9.84 7.74 -7.52
C MET A 164 -10.01 8.70 -8.71
N ALA A 165 -9.54 8.32 -9.89
CA ALA A 165 -9.70 9.12 -11.11
C ALA A 165 -11.15 9.16 -11.62
N SER A 166 -11.95 8.10 -11.36
CA SER A 166 -13.36 8.00 -11.77
C SER A 166 -14.36 8.51 -10.73
N GLY A 167 -13.88 9.05 -9.58
CA GLY A 167 -14.74 9.57 -8.49
C GLY A 167 -15.42 8.49 -7.66
N GLY A 168 -14.96 7.25 -7.72
CA GLY A 168 -15.46 6.14 -6.92
C GLY A 168 -14.76 6.02 -5.56
N ASP A 169 -15.44 5.36 -4.61
CA ASP A 169 -14.86 5.06 -3.31
C ASP A 169 -13.68 4.09 -3.43
N THR A 170 -12.55 4.44 -2.81
CA THR A 170 -11.35 3.60 -2.76
C THR A 170 -11.55 2.44 -1.79
N GLN A 171 -12.22 1.37 -2.22
CA GLN A 171 -12.41 0.17 -1.41
C GLN A 171 -11.36 -0.90 -1.74
N GLY A 172 -10.65 -1.40 -0.71
CA GLY A 172 -10.04 -2.73 -0.72
C GLY A 172 -8.75 -2.89 -1.54
N GLY A 173 -7.80 -1.94 -1.47
CA GLY A 173 -6.51 -2.08 -2.16
C GLY A 173 -5.32 -2.51 -1.30
N SER A 174 -5.47 -2.65 0.03
CA SER A 174 -4.38 -3.01 0.93
C SER A 174 -4.28 -4.53 1.09
N THR A 175 -3.07 -5.08 0.96
CA THR A 175 -2.80 -6.51 1.18
C THR A 175 -2.81 -6.87 2.66
N ILE A 176 -2.92 -8.17 2.96
CA ILE A 176 -2.77 -8.69 4.33
C ILE A 176 -1.41 -8.27 4.93
N THR A 177 -0.32 -8.32 4.16
CA THR A 177 1.00 -7.89 4.62
C THR A 177 1.00 -6.41 5.03
N GLN A 178 0.35 -5.53 4.25
CA GLN A 178 0.21 -4.11 4.60
C GLN A 178 -0.65 -3.90 5.85
N GLN A 179 -1.74 -4.66 5.98
CA GLN A 179 -2.59 -4.60 7.17
C GLN A 179 -1.85 -5.10 8.42
N TYR A 180 -1.04 -6.15 8.29
CA TYR A 180 -0.19 -6.64 9.37
C TYR A 180 0.82 -5.58 9.82
N VAL A 181 1.54 -4.97 8.89
CA VAL A 181 2.45 -3.83 9.16
C VAL A 181 1.72 -2.70 9.89
N LYS A 182 0.53 -2.33 9.42
CA LYS A 182 -0.31 -1.31 10.08
C LYS A 182 -0.63 -1.69 11.52
N ASN A 183 -0.96 -2.95 11.78
CA ASN A 183 -1.36 -3.42 13.11
C ASN A 183 -0.20 -3.40 14.11
N ILE A 184 1.04 -3.65 13.66
CA ILE A 184 2.21 -3.77 14.55
C ILE A 184 3.05 -2.50 14.68
N TYR A 185 3.04 -1.59 13.65
CA TYR A 185 4.03 -0.51 13.61
C TYR A 185 3.47 0.90 13.62
N LEU A 186 2.23 1.08 13.23
CA LEU A 186 1.80 2.41 12.85
C LEU A 186 0.77 2.96 13.82
N ASN A 187 1.19 3.96 14.61
CA ASN A 187 0.29 4.82 15.36
C ASN A 187 -0.81 5.39 14.43
N GLN A 188 -1.98 5.71 14.99
CA GLN A 188 -3.21 6.08 14.29
C GLN A 188 -3.15 7.37 13.43
N ARG A 189 -1.97 7.96 13.18
CA ARG A 189 -1.82 9.11 12.28
C ARG A 189 -2.10 8.66 10.85
N GLN A 190 -3.05 9.33 10.19
CA GLN A 190 -3.44 9.05 8.81
C GLN A 190 -2.83 10.09 7.87
N ASP A 191 -1.57 9.92 7.48
CA ASP A 191 -0.92 10.76 6.47
C ASP A 191 -0.38 9.92 5.30
N MET A 192 -0.07 10.59 4.19
CA MET A 192 0.44 9.93 2.98
C MET A 192 1.84 9.34 3.18
N SER A 193 2.65 9.95 4.05
CA SER A 193 4.00 9.47 4.36
C SER A 193 3.95 8.12 5.07
N ARG A 194 2.99 7.94 5.97
CA ARG A 194 2.71 6.67 6.62
C ARG A 194 2.33 5.58 5.61
N LYS A 195 1.45 5.89 4.64
CA LYS A 195 1.03 4.90 3.64
C LYS A 195 2.18 4.42 2.75
N LEU A 196 3.09 5.32 2.40
CA LEU A 196 4.31 4.93 1.69
C LEU A 196 5.24 4.08 2.54
N SER A 197 5.43 4.43 3.82
CA SER A 197 6.22 3.62 4.76
C SER A 197 5.62 2.22 4.95
N GLU A 198 4.29 2.12 5.11
CA GLU A 198 3.56 0.86 5.18
C GLU A 198 3.85 -0.03 3.96
N MET A 199 3.79 0.54 2.75
CA MET A 199 4.08 -0.19 1.52
C MET A 199 5.52 -0.71 1.47
N VAL A 200 6.51 0.14 1.81
CA VAL A 200 7.92 -0.24 1.80
C VAL A 200 8.22 -1.29 2.87
N ILE A 201 7.68 -1.14 4.08
CA ILE A 201 7.85 -2.13 5.15
C ILE A 201 7.19 -3.45 4.77
N ALA A 202 5.99 -3.42 4.14
CA ALA A 202 5.31 -4.64 3.68
C ALA A 202 6.14 -5.41 2.64
N ILE A 203 6.77 -4.72 1.68
CA ILE A 203 7.68 -5.35 0.71
C ILE A 203 8.89 -5.99 1.42
N LYS A 204 9.52 -5.26 2.36
CA LYS A 204 10.67 -5.77 3.11
C LYS A 204 10.30 -6.94 4.02
N LEU A 205 9.13 -6.90 4.61
CA LEU A 205 8.64 -7.96 5.47
C LEU A 205 8.38 -9.24 4.67
N ASP A 206 7.75 -9.10 3.51
CA ASP A 206 7.47 -10.20 2.58
C ASP A 206 8.76 -10.89 2.05
N GLN A 207 9.86 -10.13 1.98
CA GLN A 207 11.18 -10.67 1.61
C GLN A 207 11.89 -11.40 2.76
N ARG A 208 11.49 -11.18 4.02
CA ARG A 208 12.16 -11.71 5.23
C ARG A 208 11.38 -12.82 5.91
N MET A 209 10.08 -12.83 5.78
CA MET A 209 9.17 -13.77 6.43
C MET A 209 8.44 -14.60 5.38
N SER A 210 8.13 -15.84 5.72
CA SER A 210 7.26 -16.68 4.91
C SER A 210 5.81 -16.15 4.92
N LYS A 211 5.03 -16.52 3.92
CA LYS A 211 3.60 -16.17 3.85
C LYS A 211 2.82 -16.72 5.04
N GLN A 212 3.21 -17.88 5.54
CA GLN A 212 2.62 -18.50 6.72
C GLN A 212 2.85 -17.65 7.96
N GLU A 213 4.10 -17.23 8.22
CA GLU A 213 4.44 -16.36 9.36
C GLU A 213 3.73 -15.01 9.29
N ILE A 214 3.58 -14.42 8.07
CA ILE A 214 2.84 -13.16 7.87
C ILE A 214 1.35 -13.36 8.17
N LEU A 215 0.75 -14.45 7.69
CA LEU A 215 -0.67 -14.75 7.94
C LEU A 215 -0.93 -15.01 9.42
N GLU A 216 -0.05 -15.77 10.08
CA GLU A 216 -0.08 -16.02 11.52
C GLU A 216 -0.03 -14.72 12.31
N GLY A 217 0.96 -13.87 12.02
CA GLY A 217 1.08 -12.57 12.65
C GLY A 217 -0.13 -11.67 12.41
N TYR A 218 -0.68 -11.67 11.18
CA TYR A 218 -1.89 -10.94 10.84
C TYR A 218 -3.10 -11.40 11.66
N LEU A 219 -3.35 -12.72 11.70
CA LEU A 219 -4.47 -13.29 12.44
C LEU A 219 -4.36 -13.05 13.94
N ASN A 220 -3.15 -13.06 14.49
CA ASN A 220 -2.89 -12.81 15.90
C ASN A 220 -2.93 -11.33 16.28
N THR A 221 -2.79 -10.39 15.33
CA THR A 221 -2.73 -8.95 15.61
C THR A 221 -3.97 -8.17 15.20
N SER A 222 -4.84 -8.77 14.39
CA SER A 222 -6.03 -8.10 13.87
C SER A 222 -7.09 -7.86 14.92
N TRP A 223 -7.79 -6.73 14.79
CA TRP A 223 -8.90 -6.37 15.64
C TRP A 223 -10.21 -6.92 15.08
N PHE A 224 -10.93 -7.72 15.89
CA PHE A 224 -12.19 -8.35 15.52
C PHE A 224 -13.43 -7.74 16.21
N GLY A 225 -13.26 -6.69 17.01
CA GLY A 225 -14.34 -6.15 17.83
C GLY A 225 -14.41 -6.82 19.21
N ARG A 226 -15.38 -6.40 20.03
CA ARG A 226 -15.67 -6.95 21.38
C ARG A 226 -14.44 -7.03 22.29
N GLY A 227 -13.50 -6.09 22.17
CA GLY A 227 -12.25 -6.11 22.92
C GLY A 227 -11.27 -7.21 22.46
N SER A 228 -11.47 -7.85 21.31
CA SER A 228 -10.69 -9.00 20.87
C SER A 228 -9.64 -8.64 19.84
N TYR A 229 -8.36 -8.77 20.21
CA TYR A 229 -7.23 -8.78 19.31
C TYR A 229 -6.78 -10.22 19.09
N GLY A 230 -6.67 -10.63 17.83
CA GLY A 230 -6.33 -11.99 17.42
C GLY A 230 -7.53 -12.94 17.33
N ILE A 231 -7.37 -13.92 16.44
CA ILE A 231 -8.45 -14.82 16.01
C ILE A 231 -8.91 -15.78 17.12
N GLU A 232 -8.01 -16.21 18.03
CA GLU A 232 -8.36 -17.03 19.16
C GLU A 232 -9.33 -16.29 20.11
N ARG A 233 -9.01 -15.05 20.41
CA ARG A 233 -9.87 -14.22 21.27
C ARG A 233 -11.19 -13.89 20.58
N ALA A 234 -11.17 -13.73 19.26
CA ALA A 234 -12.40 -13.55 18.48
C ALA A 234 -13.28 -14.81 18.54
N ALA A 235 -12.71 -16.02 18.35
CA ALA A 235 -13.43 -17.28 18.46
C ALA A 235 -14.09 -17.43 19.85
N ALA A 236 -13.34 -17.12 20.91
CA ALA A 236 -13.86 -17.14 22.27
C ALA A 236 -14.98 -16.09 22.50
N ALA A 237 -14.81 -14.85 22.01
CA ALA A 237 -15.75 -13.76 22.24
C ALA A 237 -17.06 -13.91 21.46
N TYR A 238 -16.98 -14.43 20.23
CA TYR A 238 -18.14 -14.55 19.35
C TYR A 238 -18.86 -15.89 19.50
N TYR A 239 -18.12 -16.98 19.73
CA TYR A 239 -18.68 -18.34 19.75
C TYR A 239 -18.41 -19.08 21.06
N GLY A 240 -17.47 -18.60 21.90
CA GLY A 240 -17.01 -19.30 23.10
C GLY A 240 -16.33 -20.63 22.81
N LYS A 241 -15.61 -20.66 21.69
CA LYS A 241 -14.88 -21.83 21.19
C LYS A 241 -13.39 -21.52 21.12
N ASP A 242 -12.57 -22.55 21.16
CA ASP A 242 -11.19 -22.52 20.69
C ASP A 242 -11.19 -22.32 19.17
N VAL A 243 -10.19 -21.63 18.64
CA VAL A 243 -10.11 -21.34 17.18
C VAL A 243 -10.12 -22.60 16.35
N SER A 244 -9.55 -23.70 16.84
CA SER A 244 -9.50 -25.00 16.15
C SER A 244 -10.87 -25.65 15.95
N GLN A 245 -11.89 -25.19 16.67
CA GLN A 245 -13.26 -25.68 16.62
C GLN A 245 -14.18 -24.85 15.69
N LEU A 246 -13.65 -23.80 15.08
CA LEU A 246 -14.42 -22.98 14.16
C LEU A 246 -14.72 -23.72 12.86
N ASP A 247 -15.97 -23.66 12.43
CA ASP A 247 -16.38 -24.11 11.12
C ASP A 247 -16.18 -23.04 10.02
N PRO A 248 -16.29 -23.38 8.73
CA PRO A 248 -16.16 -22.42 7.63
C PRO A 248 -17.13 -21.23 7.71
N SER A 249 -18.33 -21.43 8.22
CA SER A 249 -19.38 -20.41 8.34
C SER A 249 -19.01 -19.39 9.44
N GLU A 250 -18.63 -19.88 10.60
CA GLU A 250 -18.14 -19.03 11.71
C GLU A 250 -16.88 -18.27 11.32
N GLY A 251 -15.94 -18.94 10.63
CA GLY A 251 -14.75 -18.31 10.06
C GLY A 251 -15.05 -17.19 9.07
N ALA A 252 -16.08 -17.36 8.23
CA ALA A 252 -16.51 -16.33 7.29
C ALA A 252 -17.10 -15.11 8.00
N LEU A 253 -17.83 -15.28 9.12
CA LEU A 253 -18.27 -14.13 9.91
C LEU A 253 -17.09 -13.42 10.57
N LEU A 254 -16.16 -14.14 11.19
CA LEU A 254 -14.96 -13.49 11.75
C LEU A 254 -14.16 -12.74 10.66
N ALA A 255 -14.05 -13.30 9.45
CA ALA A 255 -13.42 -12.62 8.33
C ALA A 255 -14.20 -11.36 7.88
N ALA A 256 -15.53 -11.34 7.99
CA ALA A 256 -16.33 -10.15 7.70
C ALA A 256 -16.04 -8.99 8.65
N LEU A 257 -15.77 -9.29 9.93
CA LEU A 257 -15.46 -8.30 10.96
C LEU A 257 -14.14 -7.56 10.72
N LEU A 258 -13.18 -8.15 10.02
CA LEU A 258 -11.89 -7.54 9.70
C LEU A 258 -12.03 -6.26 8.88
N LYS A 259 -13.09 -6.13 8.09
CA LYS A 259 -13.38 -4.90 7.35
C LYS A 259 -13.69 -3.71 8.25
N GLY A 260 -14.27 -3.99 9.43
CA GLY A 260 -14.60 -2.99 10.43
C GLY A 260 -15.65 -3.51 11.41
N ALA A 261 -15.23 -4.05 12.53
CA ALA A 261 -16.12 -4.67 13.52
C ALA A 261 -17.25 -3.73 14.00
N GLY A 262 -17.00 -2.43 14.08
CA GLY A 262 -18.05 -1.46 14.44
C GLY A 262 -19.22 -1.38 13.45
N GLN A 263 -19.04 -1.83 12.21
CA GLN A 263 -20.06 -1.84 11.16
C GLN A 263 -20.59 -3.24 10.84
N PHE A 264 -19.86 -4.29 11.24
CA PHE A 264 -20.13 -5.68 10.90
C PHE A 264 -20.37 -6.58 12.12
N ASP A 265 -20.33 -6.07 13.37
CA ASP A 265 -20.78 -6.86 14.53
C ASP A 265 -22.31 -6.88 14.54
N PRO A 266 -22.94 -8.05 14.32
CA PRO A 266 -24.38 -8.17 14.17
C PRO A 266 -25.16 -7.83 15.47
N ALA A 267 -24.49 -7.85 16.63
CA ALA A 267 -25.13 -7.52 17.91
C ALA A 267 -25.31 -6.02 18.14
N LEU A 268 -24.68 -5.14 17.34
CA LEU A 268 -24.73 -3.69 17.57
C LEU A 268 -26.01 -3.03 17.01
N SER A 269 -26.53 -3.52 15.89
CA SER A 269 -27.79 -3.03 15.29
C SER A 269 -28.32 -3.99 14.23
N ALA A 270 -29.60 -3.87 13.88
CA ALA A 270 -30.20 -4.63 12.79
C ALA A 270 -29.53 -4.36 11.42
N GLU A 271 -29.07 -3.12 11.20
CA GLU A 271 -28.35 -2.76 9.98
C GLU A 271 -26.96 -3.42 9.91
N ASN A 272 -26.27 -3.48 11.05
CA ASN A 272 -25.00 -4.20 11.16
C ASN A 272 -25.19 -5.70 10.92
N HIS A 273 -26.27 -6.27 11.46
CA HIS A 273 -26.62 -7.67 11.25
C HIS A 273 -26.78 -7.98 9.75
N GLN A 274 -27.58 -7.18 9.05
CA GLN A 274 -27.78 -7.36 7.60
C GLN A 274 -26.45 -7.21 6.82
N ARG A 275 -25.63 -6.21 7.16
CA ARG A 275 -24.32 -6.05 6.53
C ARG A 275 -23.39 -7.24 6.79
N ALA A 276 -23.43 -7.79 8.00
CA ALA A 276 -22.66 -8.96 8.38
C ALA A 276 -23.10 -10.19 7.58
N GLU A 277 -24.41 -10.43 7.47
CA GLU A 277 -25.01 -11.53 6.74
C GLU A 277 -24.69 -11.46 5.24
N ASP A 278 -24.87 -10.27 4.62
CA ASP A 278 -24.53 -10.04 3.22
C ASP A 278 -23.04 -10.31 2.94
N ARG A 279 -22.16 -9.83 3.83
CA ARG A 279 -20.72 -10.00 3.67
C ARG A 279 -20.28 -11.44 3.95
N TRP A 280 -20.84 -12.09 4.94
CA TRP A 280 -20.64 -13.50 5.23
C TRP A 280 -20.98 -14.39 4.03
N SER A 281 -22.16 -14.20 3.47
CA SER A 281 -22.61 -14.93 2.27
C SER A 281 -21.65 -14.69 1.10
N TRP A 282 -21.29 -13.45 0.86
CA TRP A 282 -20.33 -13.07 -0.18
C TRP A 282 -18.94 -13.72 0.02
N ILE A 283 -18.44 -13.84 1.27
CA ILE A 283 -17.16 -14.49 1.55
C ILE A 283 -17.22 -15.98 1.22
N LEU A 284 -18.29 -16.68 1.64
CA LEU A 284 -18.47 -18.09 1.33
C LEU A 284 -18.53 -18.33 -0.20
N ASP A 285 -19.24 -17.48 -0.93
CA ASP A 285 -19.32 -17.56 -2.40
C ASP A 285 -17.94 -17.28 -3.05
N ARG A 286 -17.14 -16.40 -2.49
CA ARG A 286 -15.76 -16.19 -2.94
C ARG A 286 -14.86 -17.39 -2.67
N MET A 287 -15.02 -18.06 -1.54
CA MET A 287 -14.29 -19.29 -1.25
C MET A 287 -14.62 -20.38 -2.28
N VAL A 288 -15.88 -20.47 -2.72
CA VAL A 288 -16.28 -21.40 -3.80
C VAL A 288 -15.61 -21.03 -5.11
N LYS A 289 -15.64 -19.75 -5.51
CA LYS A 289 -14.98 -19.26 -6.73
C LYS A 289 -13.47 -19.51 -6.73
N ALA A 290 -12.84 -19.40 -5.56
CA ALA A 290 -11.41 -19.67 -5.37
C ALA A 290 -11.08 -21.18 -5.28
N GLY A 291 -12.09 -22.07 -5.36
CA GLY A 291 -11.90 -23.52 -5.22
C GLY A 291 -11.47 -23.97 -3.82
N LYS A 292 -11.77 -23.16 -2.79
CA LYS A 292 -11.39 -23.39 -1.38
C LYS A 292 -12.53 -23.90 -0.51
N LEU A 293 -13.74 -23.89 -1.07
CA LEU A 293 -14.94 -24.49 -0.53
C LEU A 293 -15.69 -25.15 -1.70
N SER A 294 -16.17 -26.37 -1.54
CA SER A 294 -16.98 -26.99 -2.59
C SER A 294 -18.40 -26.39 -2.59
N ALA A 295 -19.06 -26.41 -3.76
CA ALA A 295 -20.46 -25.97 -3.86
C ALA A 295 -21.39 -26.78 -2.95
N ALA A 296 -21.10 -28.07 -2.77
CA ALA A 296 -21.86 -28.97 -1.89
C ALA A 296 -21.68 -28.58 -0.40
N GLU A 297 -20.48 -28.16 0.00
CA GLU A 297 -20.24 -27.64 1.36
C GLU A 297 -20.90 -26.29 1.55
N ARG A 298 -20.78 -25.36 0.57
CA ARG A 298 -21.45 -24.04 0.63
C ARG A 298 -22.96 -24.19 0.81
N ALA A 299 -23.59 -25.16 0.16
CA ALA A 299 -25.02 -25.43 0.28
C ALA A 299 -25.48 -25.83 1.68
N LYS A 300 -24.57 -26.26 2.56
CA LYS A 300 -24.88 -26.57 3.96
C LYS A 300 -25.00 -25.31 4.83
N TYR A 301 -24.38 -24.21 4.43
CA TYR A 301 -24.34 -22.95 5.18
C TYR A 301 -25.41 -21.98 4.65
N THR A 302 -26.67 -22.30 4.92
CA THR A 302 -27.84 -21.49 4.52
C THR A 302 -28.31 -20.56 5.62
N VAL A 303 -27.91 -20.83 6.86
CA VAL A 303 -28.28 -20.06 8.05
C VAL A 303 -27.07 -19.28 8.52
N PHE A 304 -27.25 -17.99 8.80
CA PHE A 304 -26.24 -17.12 9.35
C PHE A 304 -25.77 -17.65 10.72
N PRO A 305 -24.46 -17.71 11.01
CA PRO A 305 -23.95 -18.23 12.27
C PRO A 305 -24.05 -17.17 13.37
N GLU A 306 -25.20 -17.09 14.03
CA GLU A 306 -25.44 -16.11 15.08
C GLU A 306 -24.37 -16.18 16.18
N PRO A 307 -23.64 -15.10 16.46
CA PRO A 307 -22.69 -15.07 17.55
C PRO A 307 -23.41 -14.97 18.89
N ARG A 308 -22.68 -15.35 19.94
CA ARG A 308 -23.15 -15.13 21.31
C ARG A 308 -23.47 -13.65 21.56
N PRO A 309 -24.45 -13.36 22.42
CA PRO A 309 -24.68 -11.99 22.88
C PRO A 309 -23.39 -11.41 23.45
N GLN A 310 -23.15 -10.11 23.14
CA GLN A 310 -22.00 -9.43 23.72
C GLN A 310 -22.13 -9.43 25.25
N PRO A 311 -21.15 -9.92 26.01
CA PRO A 311 -21.18 -9.77 27.46
C PRO A 311 -21.29 -8.28 27.77
N LYS A 312 -22.23 -7.89 28.62
CA LYS A 312 -22.24 -6.53 29.18
C LYS A 312 -20.86 -6.35 29.79
N SER A 313 -20.08 -5.37 29.30
CA SER A 313 -18.76 -5.10 29.84
C SER A 313 -18.89 -5.02 31.36
N ALA A 314 -18.24 -5.93 32.08
CA ALA A 314 -18.00 -5.75 33.50
C ALA A 314 -17.03 -4.55 33.57
N GLY A 315 -17.60 -3.34 33.49
CA GLY A 315 -16.82 -2.12 33.58
C GLY A 315 -16.10 -2.13 34.90
N LEU A 316 -14.89 -1.59 34.94
CA LEU A 316 -14.13 -1.31 36.16
C LEU A 316 -14.87 -0.27 37.05
N SER A 317 -16.20 -0.35 37.12
CA SER A 317 -17.06 0.59 37.85
C SER A 317 -17.43 0.01 39.23
N GLY A 318 -17.46 0.86 40.21
CA GLY A 318 -17.86 0.49 41.58
C GLY A 318 -16.82 -0.36 42.31
N GLN A 319 -17.26 -1.37 43.04
CA GLN A 319 -16.41 -2.19 43.90
C GLN A 319 -15.34 -2.99 43.13
N ILE A 320 -15.64 -3.43 41.91
CA ILE A 320 -14.68 -4.21 41.08
C ILE A 320 -13.48 -3.35 40.72
N GLY A 321 -13.67 -2.09 40.31
CA GLY A 321 -12.58 -1.17 40.01
C GLY A 321 -11.67 -0.96 41.22
N TYR A 322 -12.24 -0.77 42.40
CA TYR A 322 -11.50 -0.62 43.64
C TYR A 322 -10.69 -1.89 44.02
N LEU A 323 -11.31 -3.06 43.93
CA LEU A 323 -10.63 -4.34 44.22
C LEU A 323 -9.47 -4.63 43.28
N VAL A 324 -9.65 -4.29 42.00
CA VAL A 324 -8.61 -4.44 41.00
C VAL A 324 -7.45 -3.47 41.23
N ASP A 325 -7.73 -2.21 41.59
CA ASP A 325 -6.72 -1.21 41.92
C ASP A 325 -5.93 -1.61 43.18
N MET A 326 -6.62 -2.12 44.19
CA MET A 326 -5.96 -2.69 45.38
C MET A 326 -5.03 -3.89 45.04
N ALA A 327 -5.55 -4.83 44.24
CA ALA A 327 -4.76 -6.02 43.84
C ALA A 327 -3.56 -5.59 43.00
N ARG A 328 -3.71 -4.62 42.09
CA ARG A 328 -2.59 -4.07 41.32
C ARG A 328 -1.54 -3.43 42.22
N THR A 329 -1.95 -2.54 43.12
CA THR A 329 -1.05 -1.85 44.04
C THR A 329 -0.31 -2.85 44.93
N TYR A 330 -1.01 -3.91 45.40
CA TYR A 330 -0.38 -4.98 46.19
C TYR A 330 0.69 -5.73 45.40
N VAL A 331 0.39 -6.14 44.17
CA VAL A 331 1.36 -6.85 43.30
C VAL A 331 2.54 -5.95 42.99
N GLU A 332 2.33 -4.68 42.59
CA GLU A 332 3.39 -3.72 42.29
C GLU A 332 4.28 -3.40 43.49
N SER A 333 3.76 -3.50 44.72
CA SER A 333 4.52 -3.26 45.95
C SER A 333 5.27 -4.50 46.52
N HIS A 334 4.93 -5.73 46.05
CA HIS A 334 5.47 -6.98 46.59
C HIS A 334 6.13 -7.87 45.51
N SER A 335 6.21 -7.41 44.27
CA SER A 335 6.90 -8.09 43.17
C SER A 335 7.94 -7.19 42.55
N ASP A 336 9.14 -7.74 42.34
CA ASP A 336 10.23 -7.07 41.58
C ASP A 336 10.00 -7.13 40.07
N ILE A 337 8.72 -7.00 39.62
CA ILE A 337 8.33 -7.08 38.22
C ILE A 337 8.20 -5.67 37.63
#